data_995c00eca9c9c9169d6343495adbe582
#
_entry.id   995c00eca9c9c9169d6343495adbe582
#
_cell.length_a   1.000
_cell.length_b   1.000
_cell.length_c   1.000
_cell.angle_alpha   90.00
_cell.angle_beta   90.00
_cell.angle_gamma   90.00
#
_symmetry.space_group_name_H-M   'P 1'
#
loop_
_entity.id
_entity.type
_entity.pdbx_description
1 polymer ?
#
loop_
_entity_poly.entity_id
_entity_poly.type
_entity_poly.pdbx_seq_one_letter_code
_entity_poly.pdbx_strand_id
1 'polypeptide(L)'
;FKVGLVDADIYGPSQPIMLNSTPGELKLTQNQIIKPLIKENIKFISMGLISGEKMPVIWRGPMVSGAVMQLLSQTEWGELDYLIVDTPPGTGDVQLTLLQRIPLTSSIVVTTPQKVSISDCKKGIEMINKLEVPISGLIENMSWFQPEKNSKKYYLFGKDGGKDLSEEYSLDLLAQIPLVEIEDSSEILNNEHLKSVFVKIADKLIDSVKNLKGKRSEGIPQINITK
;
A
#
# COMPACT_ATOMS: atom_id res chain seq x y z
N PHE A 1 -4.30 3.12 16.71
CA PHE A 1 -3.95 4.19 15.77
C PHE A 1 -5.13 4.58 14.90
N LYS A 2 -5.23 5.85 14.54
CA LYS A 2 -6.17 6.36 13.53
C LYS A 2 -5.51 6.20 12.15
N VAL A 3 -6.07 5.34 11.32
CA VAL A 3 -5.46 4.98 10.03
C VAL A 3 -6.35 5.42 8.88
N GLY A 4 -5.73 6.03 7.86
CA GLY A 4 -6.34 6.27 6.56
C GLY A 4 -5.73 5.35 5.50
N LEU A 5 -6.52 4.96 4.52
CA LEU A 5 -6.12 4.15 3.38
C LEU A 5 -6.59 4.80 2.08
N VAL A 6 -5.67 5.01 1.16
CA VAL A 6 -5.93 5.47 -0.21
C VAL A 6 -5.59 4.35 -1.17
N ASP A 7 -6.57 3.85 -1.89
CA ASP A 7 -6.36 2.97 -3.03
C ASP A 7 -6.17 3.85 -4.28
N ALA A 8 -4.94 3.93 -4.75
CA ALA A 8 -4.54 4.75 -5.89
C ALA A 8 -4.48 3.96 -7.22
N ASP A 9 -4.80 2.66 -7.20
CA ASP A 9 -4.86 1.85 -8.41
C ASP A 9 -6.21 2.04 -9.13
N ILE A 10 -6.18 2.84 -10.19
CA ILE A 10 -7.39 3.13 -10.97
C ILE A 10 -7.76 2.00 -11.92
N TYR A 11 -6.79 1.20 -12.33
CA TYR A 11 -7.01 0.14 -13.32
C TYR A 11 -7.45 -1.17 -12.69
N GLY A 12 -7.06 -1.42 -11.46
CA GLY A 12 -7.37 -2.63 -10.72
C GLY A 12 -7.67 -2.37 -9.24
N PRO A 13 -8.65 -1.50 -8.91
CA PRO A 13 -8.92 -1.14 -7.52
C PRO A 13 -9.39 -2.37 -6.74
N SER A 14 -8.54 -2.91 -5.88
CA SER A 14 -8.79 -4.13 -5.10
C SER A 14 -9.37 -3.83 -3.71
N GLN A 15 -9.04 -2.69 -3.15
CA GLN A 15 -9.41 -2.34 -1.78
C GLN A 15 -10.93 -2.22 -1.55
N PRO A 16 -11.75 -1.71 -2.50
CA PRO A 16 -13.20 -1.72 -2.34
C PRO A 16 -13.76 -3.13 -2.16
N ILE A 17 -13.27 -4.10 -2.91
CA ILE A 17 -13.70 -5.50 -2.80
C ILE A 17 -13.33 -6.06 -1.43
N MET A 18 -12.09 -5.85 -0.99
CA MET A 18 -11.60 -6.34 0.31
C MET A 18 -12.33 -5.72 1.50
N LEU A 19 -12.81 -4.47 1.37
CA LEU A 19 -13.51 -3.74 2.41
C LEU A 19 -15.04 -3.74 2.22
N ASN A 20 -15.58 -4.63 1.37
CA ASN A 20 -17.01 -4.75 1.10
C ASN A 20 -17.67 -3.39 0.81
N SER A 21 -17.09 -2.63 -0.12
CA SER A 21 -17.57 -1.31 -0.54
C SER A 21 -17.99 -1.33 -2.00
N THR A 22 -19.02 -0.55 -2.33
CA THR A 22 -19.58 -0.49 -3.67
C THR A 22 -19.39 0.88 -4.31
N PRO A 23 -19.27 0.98 -5.65
CA PRO A 23 -19.22 2.26 -6.36
C PRO A 23 -20.43 3.15 -5.98
N GLY A 24 -20.17 4.45 -5.82
CA GLY A 24 -21.21 5.43 -5.45
C GLY A 24 -21.45 5.62 -3.95
N GLU A 25 -20.78 4.86 -3.07
CA GLU A 25 -20.84 5.10 -1.63
C GLU A 25 -20.11 6.39 -1.20
N LEU A 26 -19.13 6.87 -1.98
CA LEU A 26 -18.43 8.13 -1.69
C LEU A 26 -19.37 9.32 -1.86
N LYS A 27 -19.41 10.17 -0.85
CA LYS A 27 -20.22 11.39 -0.85
C LYS A 27 -19.33 12.62 -0.95
N LEU A 28 -19.69 13.53 -1.84
CA LEU A 28 -19.10 14.87 -1.90
C LEU A 28 -19.92 15.80 -1.00
N THR A 29 -19.24 16.66 -0.27
CA THR A 29 -19.88 17.77 0.43
C THR A 29 -20.26 18.87 -0.58
N GLN A 30 -21.03 19.88 -0.15
CA GLN A 30 -21.37 21.04 -0.97
C GLN A 30 -20.12 21.80 -1.50
N ASN A 31 -18.99 21.69 -0.78
CA ASN A 31 -17.71 22.31 -1.14
C ASN A 31 -16.78 21.36 -1.93
N GLN A 32 -17.31 20.28 -2.50
CA GLN A 32 -16.55 19.25 -3.23
C GLN A 32 -15.50 18.54 -2.39
N ILE A 33 -15.62 18.56 -1.05
CA ILE A 33 -14.77 17.79 -0.16
C ILE A 33 -15.29 16.35 -0.09
N ILE A 34 -14.39 15.40 -0.20
CA ILE A 34 -14.70 13.97 -0.17
C ILE A 34 -14.80 13.52 1.29
N LYS A 35 -15.92 12.90 1.66
CA LYS A 35 -16.02 12.19 2.93
C LYS A 35 -15.51 10.77 2.76
N PRO A 36 -14.43 10.38 3.48
CA PRO A 36 -13.95 9.01 3.40
C PRO A 36 -14.99 8.04 3.98
N LEU A 37 -15.04 6.84 3.43
CA LEU A 37 -15.79 5.76 4.05
C LEU A 37 -15.07 5.31 5.33
N ILE A 38 -15.85 4.78 6.28
CA ILE A 38 -15.30 4.16 7.48
C ILE A 38 -15.62 2.68 7.41
N LYS A 39 -14.60 1.86 7.20
CA LYS A 39 -14.69 0.40 7.15
C LYS A 39 -13.62 -0.17 8.09
N GLU A 40 -13.97 -1.14 8.92
CA GLU A 40 -13.05 -1.77 9.89
C GLU A 40 -12.24 -0.74 10.73
N ASN A 41 -12.86 0.37 11.11
CA ASN A 41 -12.23 1.51 11.81
C ASN A 41 -11.12 2.23 11.00
N ILE A 42 -11.05 2.03 9.69
CA ILE A 42 -10.14 2.70 8.77
C ILE A 42 -10.91 3.75 7.98
N LYS A 43 -10.38 4.98 7.87
CA LYS A 43 -10.86 5.97 6.91
C LYS A 43 -10.35 5.59 5.53
N PHE A 44 -11.24 5.30 4.60
CA PHE A 44 -10.91 4.68 3.33
C PHE A 44 -11.46 5.47 2.15
N ILE A 45 -10.64 5.62 1.12
CA ILE A 45 -11.05 6.08 -0.22
C ILE A 45 -10.37 5.22 -1.29
N SER A 46 -11.04 5.10 -2.43
CA SER A 46 -10.48 4.42 -3.61
C SER A 46 -10.91 5.13 -4.88
N MET A 47 -10.02 5.10 -5.86
CA MET A 47 -10.35 5.52 -7.23
C MET A 47 -11.53 4.72 -7.79
N GLY A 48 -11.65 3.44 -7.43
CA GLY A 48 -12.76 2.58 -7.85
C GLY A 48 -14.14 2.98 -7.29
N LEU A 49 -14.18 3.76 -6.22
CA LEU A 49 -15.43 4.22 -5.60
C LEU A 49 -15.98 5.52 -6.21
N ILE A 50 -15.17 6.26 -6.97
CA ILE A 50 -15.58 7.52 -7.61
C ILE A 50 -16.41 7.28 -8.85
N SER A 51 -16.45 6.06 -9.35
CA SER A 51 -17.13 5.69 -10.58
C SER A 51 -18.65 5.91 -10.50
N GLY A 52 -19.08 7.09 -10.96
CA GLY A 52 -20.41 7.26 -11.54
C GLY A 52 -20.32 7.06 -13.05
N GLU A 53 -21.44 7.08 -13.77
CA GLU A 53 -21.59 6.90 -15.23
C GLU A 53 -20.73 7.86 -16.10
N LYS A 54 -19.90 8.71 -15.51
CA LYS A 54 -19.07 9.74 -16.15
C LYS A 54 -17.57 9.50 -16.11
N MET A 55 -17.12 8.31 -15.70
CA MET A 55 -15.68 8.02 -15.75
C MET A 55 -15.19 7.97 -17.20
N PRO A 56 -14.12 8.69 -17.55
CA PRO A 56 -13.54 8.57 -18.87
C PRO A 56 -13.07 7.13 -19.09
N VAL A 57 -13.45 6.55 -20.22
CA VAL A 57 -13.11 5.18 -20.61
C VAL A 57 -11.58 5.00 -20.78
N ILE A 58 -10.85 6.10 -20.95
CA ILE A 58 -9.39 6.09 -21.14
C ILE A 58 -8.76 7.11 -20.19
N TRP A 59 -8.04 6.60 -19.21
CA TRP A 59 -7.21 7.42 -18.33
C TRP A 59 -5.77 7.49 -18.87
N ARG A 60 -5.27 8.71 -19.07
CA ARG A 60 -3.86 8.93 -19.37
C ARG A 60 -3.10 9.20 -18.08
N GLY A 61 -1.83 8.80 -18.01
CA GLY A 61 -0.99 8.92 -16.81
C GLY A 61 -1.12 10.25 -16.04
N PRO A 62 -0.99 11.43 -16.69
CA PRO A 62 -1.14 12.72 -16.02
C PRO A 62 -2.52 12.97 -15.41
N MET A 63 -3.59 12.43 -16.02
CA MET A 63 -4.95 12.53 -15.49
C MET A 63 -5.13 11.68 -14.24
N VAL A 64 -4.60 10.45 -14.25
CA VAL A 64 -4.62 9.53 -13.09
C VAL A 64 -3.90 10.18 -11.92
N SER A 65 -2.69 10.67 -12.16
CA SER A 65 -1.89 11.33 -11.12
C SER A 65 -2.61 12.55 -10.53
N GLY A 66 -3.26 13.36 -11.38
CA GLY A 66 -4.07 14.49 -10.93
C GLY A 66 -5.25 14.06 -10.07
N ALA A 67 -5.97 13.01 -10.47
CA ALA A 67 -7.10 12.48 -9.72
C ALA A 67 -6.69 11.91 -8.35
N VAL A 68 -5.59 11.14 -8.29
CA VAL A 68 -5.08 10.62 -7.01
C VAL A 68 -4.65 11.76 -6.09
N MET A 69 -3.98 12.80 -6.62
CA MET A 69 -3.61 13.98 -5.83
C MET A 69 -4.86 14.72 -5.32
N GLN A 70 -5.91 14.80 -6.13
CA GLN A 70 -7.18 15.39 -5.72
C GLN A 70 -7.82 14.57 -4.60
N LEU A 71 -7.86 13.25 -4.70
CA LEU A 71 -8.34 12.36 -3.64
C LEU A 71 -7.61 12.58 -2.33
N LEU A 72 -6.30 12.65 -2.39
CA LEU A 72 -5.47 12.84 -1.19
C LEU A 72 -5.74 14.20 -0.53
N SER A 73 -5.82 15.28 -1.33
CA SER A 73 -5.92 16.65 -0.81
C SER A 73 -7.34 17.10 -0.50
N GLN A 74 -8.36 16.56 -1.18
CA GLN A 74 -9.77 16.96 -1.00
C GLN A 74 -10.56 16.02 -0.08
N THR A 75 -9.91 15.05 0.56
CA THR A 75 -10.56 14.16 1.50
C THR A 75 -10.49 14.73 2.91
N GLU A 76 -11.62 14.71 3.61
CA GLU A 76 -11.75 15.11 5.03
C GLU A 76 -11.17 14.02 5.94
N TRP A 77 -9.83 13.92 5.95
CA TRP A 77 -9.13 12.91 6.75
C TRP A 77 -9.27 13.16 8.25
N GLY A 78 -9.35 14.43 8.69
CA GLY A 78 -9.21 14.81 10.09
C GLY A 78 -7.86 14.36 10.65
N GLU A 79 -7.80 14.08 11.94
CA GLU A 79 -6.56 13.57 12.55
C GLU A 79 -6.31 12.12 12.19
N LEU A 80 -5.11 11.83 11.69
CA LEU A 80 -4.59 10.49 11.43
C LEU A 80 -3.21 10.31 12.05
N ASP A 81 -2.93 9.10 12.53
CA ASP A 81 -1.57 8.68 12.91
C ASP A 81 -0.79 8.23 11.67
N TYR A 82 -1.45 7.53 10.75
CA TYR A 82 -0.89 6.99 9.52
C TYR A 82 -1.86 7.15 8.35
N LEU A 83 -1.32 7.52 7.20
CA LEU A 83 -2.01 7.45 5.91
C LEU A 83 -1.24 6.48 5.01
N ILE A 84 -1.89 5.39 4.64
CA ILE A 84 -1.33 4.36 3.76
C ILE A 84 -1.83 4.65 2.35
N VAL A 85 -0.92 4.64 1.38
CA VAL A 85 -1.24 4.80 -0.04
C VAL A 85 -0.89 3.49 -0.75
N ASP A 86 -1.91 2.76 -1.17
CA ASP A 86 -1.78 1.57 -2.00
C ASP A 86 -1.61 2.02 -3.45
N THR A 87 -0.41 1.79 -3.99
CA THR A 87 -0.01 2.33 -5.30
C THR A 87 -0.29 1.33 -6.41
N PRO A 88 -0.56 1.78 -7.65
CA PRO A 88 -0.67 0.86 -8.78
C PRO A 88 0.63 0.08 -8.98
N PRO A 89 0.57 -1.11 -9.59
CA PRO A 89 1.77 -1.92 -9.83
C PRO A 89 2.71 -1.29 -10.86
N GLY A 90 3.98 -1.68 -10.80
CA GLY A 90 5.01 -1.30 -11.78
C GLY A 90 5.75 -0.01 -11.43
N THR A 91 6.42 0.58 -12.42
CA THR A 91 7.27 1.78 -12.30
C THR A 91 6.84 2.88 -13.27
N GLY A 92 5.55 2.96 -13.55
CA GLY A 92 4.98 3.90 -14.52
C GLY A 92 4.84 5.33 -13.99
N ASP A 93 4.37 6.22 -14.88
CA ASP A 93 4.21 7.65 -14.61
C ASP A 93 3.37 7.98 -13.37
N VAL A 94 2.39 7.13 -13.06
CA VAL A 94 1.53 7.32 -11.88
C VAL A 94 2.34 7.18 -10.61
N GLN A 95 3.08 6.07 -10.46
CA GLN A 95 3.96 5.86 -9.31
C GLN A 95 5.01 6.96 -9.20
N LEU A 96 5.68 7.29 -10.31
CA LEU A 96 6.69 8.34 -10.33
C LEU A 96 6.10 9.67 -9.85
N THR A 97 4.91 10.04 -10.33
CA THR A 97 4.24 11.28 -9.91
C THR A 97 3.86 11.26 -8.43
N LEU A 98 3.34 10.13 -7.92
CA LEU A 98 3.00 9.99 -6.51
C LEU A 98 4.25 10.16 -5.62
N LEU A 99 5.34 9.48 -5.96
CA LEU A 99 6.61 9.56 -5.22
C LEU A 99 7.21 10.97 -5.24
N GLN A 100 7.01 11.74 -6.33
CA GLN A 100 7.53 13.11 -6.46
C GLN A 100 6.67 14.17 -5.77
N ARG A 101 5.34 13.98 -5.74
CA ARG A 101 4.41 15.01 -5.29
C ARG A 101 3.88 14.80 -3.89
N ILE A 102 3.87 13.57 -3.39
CA ILE A 102 3.40 13.27 -2.03
C ILE A 102 4.61 13.30 -1.09
N PRO A 103 4.55 14.03 0.02
CA PRO A 103 5.59 14.01 1.04
C PRO A 103 5.57 12.69 1.81
N LEU A 104 5.99 11.60 1.17
CA LEU A 104 6.01 10.28 1.76
C LEU A 104 7.04 10.20 2.90
N THR A 105 6.63 9.67 4.03
CA THR A 105 7.54 9.39 5.15
C THR A 105 8.47 8.24 4.79
N SER A 106 7.91 7.19 4.19
CA SER A 106 8.65 6.03 3.70
C SER A 106 7.79 5.21 2.73
N SER A 107 8.42 4.27 2.07
CA SER A 107 7.79 3.25 1.24
C SER A 107 8.04 1.85 1.79
N ILE A 108 7.20 0.90 1.37
CA ILE A 108 7.36 -0.54 1.62
C ILE A 108 7.39 -1.20 0.24
N VAL A 109 8.33 -2.12 0.05
CA VAL A 109 8.40 -2.93 -1.16
C VAL A 109 7.75 -4.28 -0.89
N VAL A 110 6.82 -4.69 -1.74
CA VAL A 110 6.18 -6.01 -1.66
C VAL A 110 6.53 -6.80 -2.91
N THR A 111 7.02 -8.01 -2.73
CA THR A 111 7.41 -8.93 -3.81
C THR A 111 6.90 -10.34 -3.56
N THR A 112 7.02 -11.20 -4.56
CA THR A 112 6.93 -12.67 -4.41
C THR A 112 8.29 -13.28 -4.69
N PRO A 113 8.56 -14.57 -4.35
CA PRO A 113 9.84 -15.20 -4.62
C PRO A 113 10.19 -15.37 -6.10
N GLN A 114 9.24 -15.13 -7.02
CA GLN A 114 9.42 -15.31 -8.46
C GLN A 114 10.44 -14.34 -9.03
N LYS A 115 11.32 -14.84 -9.91
CA LYS A 115 12.37 -14.02 -10.57
C LYS A 115 11.81 -12.80 -11.32
N VAL A 116 10.62 -12.93 -11.92
CA VAL A 116 9.96 -11.83 -12.64
C VAL A 116 9.57 -10.73 -11.65
N SER A 117 8.91 -11.07 -10.54
CA SER A 117 8.53 -10.14 -9.48
C SER A 117 9.76 -9.44 -8.87
N ILE A 118 10.82 -10.20 -8.59
CA ILE A 118 12.08 -9.66 -8.09
C ILE A 118 12.68 -8.64 -9.08
N SER A 119 12.70 -8.96 -10.38
CA SER A 119 13.21 -8.06 -11.41
C SER A 119 12.44 -6.73 -11.46
N ASP A 120 11.11 -6.78 -11.32
CA ASP A 120 10.29 -5.56 -11.32
C ASP A 120 10.45 -4.77 -10.03
N CYS A 121 10.56 -5.45 -8.88
CA CYS A 121 10.85 -4.79 -7.61
C CYS A 121 12.21 -4.09 -7.60
N LYS A 122 13.25 -4.64 -8.24
CA LYS A 122 14.53 -3.96 -8.40
C LYS A 122 14.38 -2.61 -9.08
N LYS A 123 13.63 -2.54 -10.19
CA LYS A 123 13.35 -1.26 -10.88
C LYS A 123 12.59 -0.29 -9.96
N GLY A 124 11.64 -0.79 -9.18
CA GLY A 124 10.90 0.01 -8.20
C GLY A 124 11.81 0.58 -7.11
N ILE A 125 12.68 -0.24 -6.52
CA ILE A 125 13.66 0.18 -5.51
C ILE A 125 14.60 1.25 -6.08
N GLU A 126 15.13 1.05 -7.29
CA GLU A 126 15.98 2.03 -7.97
C GLU A 126 15.27 3.38 -8.19
N MET A 127 14.00 3.34 -8.57
CA MET A 127 13.19 4.55 -8.74
C MET A 127 12.97 5.27 -7.40
N ILE A 128 12.62 4.53 -6.35
CA ILE A 128 12.40 5.06 -5.00
C ILE A 128 13.68 5.70 -4.46
N ASN A 129 14.82 5.03 -4.64
CA ASN A 129 16.12 5.52 -4.22
C ASN A 129 16.54 6.80 -4.97
N LYS A 130 16.29 6.89 -6.29
CA LYS A 130 16.55 8.10 -7.08
C LYS A 130 15.72 9.30 -6.62
N LEU A 131 14.57 9.07 -6.04
CA LEU A 131 13.69 10.11 -5.51
C LEU A 131 13.94 10.37 -4.01
N GLU A 132 14.96 9.74 -3.44
CA GLU A 132 15.36 9.90 -2.04
C GLU A 132 14.22 9.60 -1.05
N VAL A 133 13.26 8.76 -1.43
CA VAL A 133 12.21 8.29 -0.53
C VAL A 133 12.75 7.12 0.29
N PRO A 134 12.71 7.16 1.62
CA PRO A 134 13.18 6.05 2.44
C PRO A 134 12.36 4.79 2.19
N ILE A 135 13.01 3.63 2.25
CA ILE A 135 12.35 2.33 2.21
C ILE A 135 12.40 1.75 3.63
N SER A 136 11.24 1.58 4.26
CA SER A 136 11.10 1.02 5.61
C SER A 136 11.30 -0.49 5.67
N GLY A 137 11.28 -1.16 4.53
CA GLY A 137 11.57 -2.57 4.43
C GLY A 137 10.87 -3.26 3.27
N LEU A 138 11.10 -4.56 3.19
CA LEU A 138 10.60 -5.44 2.15
C LEU A 138 9.71 -6.54 2.76
N ILE A 139 8.65 -6.90 2.07
CA ILE A 139 7.77 -8.03 2.39
C ILE A 139 7.82 -9.01 1.24
N GLU A 140 8.12 -10.28 1.53
CA GLU A 140 7.96 -11.37 0.56
C GLU A 140 6.62 -12.04 0.78
N ASN A 141 5.68 -11.84 -0.14
CA ASN A 141 4.37 -12.48 -0.13
C ASN A 141 4.42 -13.81 -0.90
N MET A 142 3.50 -14.73 -0.59
CA MET A 142 3.40 -16.06 -1.23
C MET A 142 4.69 -16.87 -1.11
N SER A 143 5.39 -16.74 0.03
CA SER A 143 6.73 -17.32 0.23
C SER A 143 6.72 -18.84 0.24
N TRP A 144 5.70 -19.45 0.81
CA TRP A 144 5.50 -20.90 0.82
C TRP A 144 4.04 -21.25 1.06
N PHE A 145 3.68 -22.49 0.75
CA PHE A 145 2.43 -23.11 1.15
C PHE A 145 2.71 -24.21 2.16
N GLN A 146 1.91 -24.31 3.21
CA GLN A 146 2.00 -25.33 4.24
C GLN A 146 0.59 -25.80 4.60
N PRO A 147 0.16 -26.99 4.09
CA PRO A 147 -1.21 -27.48 4.28
C PRO A 147 -1.62 -27.63 5.76
N GLU A 148 -0.70 -28.10 6.57
CA GLU A 148 -0.91 -28.33 8.00
C GLU A 148 0.25 -27.75 8.81
N LYS A 149 -0.02 -27.32 10.03
CA LYS A 149 0.93 -26.61 10.91
C LYS A 149 2.32 -27.26 11.05
N ASN A 150 2.40 -28.59 10.93
CA ASN A 150 3.64 -29.35 11.07
C ASN A 150 4.05 -30.09 9.79
N SER A 151 3.38 -29.82 8.66
CA SER A 151 3.72 -30.41 7.38
C SER A 151 4.92 -29.74 6.71
N LYS A 152 5.41 -30.35 5.65
CA LYS A 152 6.48 -29.77 4.82
C LYS A 152 6.01 -28.47 4.16
N LYS A 153 6.89 -27.47 4.12
CA LYS A 153 6.69 -26.25 3.32
C LYS A 153 6.93 -26.52 1.84
N TYR A 154 6.03 -26.04 1.00
CA TYR A 154 6.14 -26.11 -0.46
C TYR A 154 6.40 -24.71 -1.01
N TYR A 155 7.48 -24.55 -1.74
CA TYR A 155 7.91 -23.27 -2.31
C TYR A 155 7.44 -23.19 -3.76
N LEU A 156 6.14 -22.90 -3.97
CA LEU A 156 5.49 -22.97 -5.27
C LEU A 156 6.01 -21.91 -6.25
N PHE A 157 6.48 -20.80 -5.76
CA PHE A 157 6.94 -19.66 -6.57
C PHE A 157 8.45 -19.41 -6.46
N GLY A 158 9.20 -20.34 -5.92
CA GLY A 158 10.62 -20.18 -5.60
C GLY A 158 10.84 -19.98 -4.11
N LYS A 159 12.09 -19.85 -3.71
CA LYS A 159 12.48 -19.78 -2.31
C LYS A 159 13.42 -18.60 -2.10
N ASP A 160 13.20 -17.89 -1.00
CA ASP A 160 14.08 -16.84 -0.48
C ASP A 160 14.38 -15.66 -1.45
N GLY A 161 13.62 -15.49 -2.56
CA GLY A 161 13.87 -14.44 -3.54
C GLY A 161 13.77 -13.02 -2.96
N GLY A 162 12.81 -12.78 -2.08
CA GLY A 162 12.69 -11.49 -1.37
C GLY A 162 13.77 -11.32 -0.30
N LYS A 163 14.21 -12.41 0.33
CA LYS A 163 15.34 -12.37 1.26
C LYS A 163 16.62 -11.96 0.53
N ASP A 164 16.94 -12.62 -0.59
CA ASP A 164 18.11 -12.28 -1.41
C ASP A 164 18.06 -10.83 -1.88
N LEU A 165 16.86 -10.35 -2.28
CA LEU A 165 16.65 -8.96 -2.67
C LEU A 165 16.87 -7.99 -1.49
N SER A 166 16.42 -8.33 -0.30
CA SER A 166 16.63 -7.52 0.89
C SER A 166 18.11 -7.40 1.26
N GLU A 167 18.86 -8.48 1.13
CA GLU A 167 20.31 -8.48 1.36
C GLU A 167 21.05 -7.65 0.29
N GLU A 168 20.70 -7.78 -0.99
CA GLU A 168 21.30 -7.05 -2.11
C GLU A 168 21.16 -5.52 -1.95
N TYR A 169 20.00 -5.05 -1.47
CA TYR A 169 19.73 -3.62 -1.29
C TYR A 169 19.89 -3.13 0.15
N SER A 170 20.38 -3.97 1.06
CA SER A 170 20.52 -3.67 2.49
C SER A 170 19.22 -3.15 3.13
N LEU A 171 18.10 -3.77 2.78
CA LEU A 171 16.79 -3.47 3.30
C LEU A 171 16.38 -4.49 4.39
N ASP A 172 15.60 -4.07 5.37
CA ASP A 172 15.02 -4.97 6.35
C ASP A 172 13.95 -5.86 5.72
N LEU A 173 14.09 -7.18 5.83
CA LEU A 173 13.01 -8.12 5.52
C LEU A 173 12.00 -8.10 6.67
N LEU A 174 10.88 -7.40 6.46
CA LEU A 174 9.84 -7.25 7.48
C LEU A 174 9.15 -8.58 7.77
N ALA A 175 8.79 -9.31 6.72
CA ALA A 175 8.18 -10.63 6.81
C ALA A 175 8.29 -11.43 5.52
N GLN A 176 8.12 -12.74 5.69
CA GLN A 176 7.75 -13.68 4.63
C GLN A 176 6.33 -14.19 4.95
N ILE A 177 5.38 -13.95 4.05
CA ILE A 177 3.96 -14.29 4.25
C ILE A 177 3.66 -15.58 3.50
N PRO A 178 3.12 -16.62 4.17
CA PRO A 178 2.74 -17.85 3.51
C PRO A 178 1.49 -17.68 2.64
N LEU A 179 1.33 -18.58 1.67
CA LEU A 179 0.03 -18.86 1.08
C LEU A 179 -0.82 -19.61 2.10
N VAL A 180 -2.08 -19.21 2.20
CA VAL A 180 -3.09 -19.92 2.99
C VAL A 180 -4.27 -20.23 2.10
N GLU A 181 -4.92 -21.34 2.37
CA GLU A 181 -6.20 -21.68 1.75
C GLU A 181 -7.29 -20.83 2.42
N ILE A 182 -8.02 -20.09 1.65
CA ILE A 182 -9.15 -19.26 2.08
C ILE A 182 -10.28 -19.41 1.07
N GLU A 183 -11.50 -19.53 1.54
CA GLU A 183 -12.68 -19.58 0.68
C GLU A 183 -13.14 -18.17 0.28
N ASP A 184 -12.97 -17.20 1.18
CA ASP A 184 -13.33 -15.80 0.96
C ASP A 184 -12.22 -14.86 1.46
N SER A 185 -11.99 -13.77 0.73
CA SER A 185 -10.98 -12.76 1.09
C SER A 185 -11.21 -12.12 2.47
N SER A 186 -12.44 -12.07 2.96
CA SER A 186 -12.76 -11.61 4.31
C SER A 186 -12.20 -12.52 5.42
N GLU A 187 -11.91 -13.79 5.11
CA GLU A 187 -11.34 -14.74 6.06
C GLU A 187 -9.86 -14.48 6.37
N ILE A 188 -9.16 -13.72 5.51
CA ILE A 188 -7.77 -13.31 5.76
C ILE A 188 -7.66 -12.62 7.12
N LEU A 189 -8.59 -11.72 7.43
CA LEU A 189 -8.61 -10.96 8.67
C LEU A 189 -8.94 -11.84 9.90
N ASN A 190 -9.58 -12.97 9.68
CA ASN A 190 -9.98 -13.91 10.73
C ASN A 190 -8.95 -15.03 10.93
N ASN A 191 -7.97 -15.18 10.04
CA ASN A 191 -6.91 -16.17 10.17
C ASN A 191 -5.88 -15.74 11.21
N GLU A 192 -5.90 -16.35 12.40
CA GLU A 192 -5.04 -16.00 13.53
C GLU A 192 -3.53 -16.08 13.20
N HIS A 193 -3.13 -17.00 12.33
CA HIS A 193 -1.74 -17.09 11.90
C HIS A 193 -1.31 -15.88 11.07
N LEU A 194 -2.08 -15.54 10.04
CA LEU A 194 -1.83 -14.35 9.22
C LEU A 194 -1.91 -13.07 10.06
N LYS A 195 -2.92 -12.95 10.92
CA LYS A 195 -3.07 -11.82 11.82
C LYS A 195 -1.81 -11.59 12.66
N SER A 196 -1.24 -12.66 13.22
CA SER A 196 0.02 -12.55 13.98
C SER A 196 1.20 -12.08 13.13
N VAL A 197 1.25 -12.47 11.85
CA VAL A 197 2.28 -12.01 10.91
C VAL A 197 2.10 -10.53 10.59
N PHE A 198 0.88 -10.11 10.28
CA PHE A 198 0.59 -8.70 9.98
C PHE A 198 0.81 -7.77 11.19
N VAL A 199 0.50 -8.21 12.41
CA VAL A 199 0.83 -7.45 13.64
C VAL A 199 2.33 -7.23 13.75
N LYS A 200 3.14 -8.27 13.55
CA LYS A 200 4.61 -8.13 13.57
C LYS A 200 5.15 -7.22 12.48
N ILE A 201 4.54 -7.24 11.28
CA ILE A 201 4.89 -6.30 10.19
C ILE A 201 4.59 -4.88 10.65
N ALA A 202 3.41 -4.64 11.20
CA ALA A 202 2.99 -3.33 11.68
C ALA A 202 3.93 -2.79 12.77
N ASP A 203 4.29 -3.62 13.75
CA ASP A 203 5.22 -3.22 14.83
C ASP A 203 6.59 -2.81 14.26
N LYS A 204 7.18 -3.63 13.40
CA LYS A 204 8.46 -3.31 12.74
C LYS A 204 8.38 -2.03 11.91
N LEU A 205 7.28 -1.85 11.18
CA LEU A 205 7.06 -0.66 10.35
C LEU A 205 6.93 0.60 11.21
N ILE A 206 6.17 0.54 12.31
CA ILE A 206 6.02 1.64 13.25
C ILE A 206 7.37 2.06 13.81
N ASP A 207 8.20 1.11 14.20
CA ASP A 207 9.55 1.39 14.73
C ASP A 207 10.47 1.96 13.66
N SER A 208 10.44 1.44 12.43
CA SER A 208 11.20 1.99 11.31
C SER A 208 10.80 3.43 11.01
N VAL A 209 9.51 3.73 10.93
CA VAL A 209 8.99 5.08 10.67
C VAL A 209 9.34 6.07 11.79
N LYS A 210 9.29 5.64 13.06
CA LYS A 210 9.72 6.49 14.20
C LYS A 210 11.19 6.87 14.08
N ASN A 211 12.05 5.92 13.71
CA ASN A 211 13.49 6.16 13.55
C ASN A 211 13.78 7.12 12.39
N LEU A 212 12.98 7.06 11.30
CA LEU A 212 13.09 7.97 10.17
C LEU A 212 12.68 9.41 10.54
N LYS A 213 11.60 9.58 11.30
CA LYS A 213 11.16 10.89 11.78
C LYS A 213 12.21 11.58 12.64
N GLY A 214 12.95 10.83 13.45
CA GLY A 214 14.06 11.36 14.25
C GLY A 214 15.23 11.90 13.42
N LYS A 215 15.41 11.43 12.19
CA LYS A 215 16.47 11.87 11.26
C LYS A 215 16.06 13.02 10.32
N ARG A 216 14.76 13.25 10.14
CA ARG A 216 14.18 14.21 9.18
C ARG A 216 13.49 15.41 9.84
N SER A 217 13.86 15.81 11.05
CA SER A 217 13.24 16.96 11.75
C SER A 217 13.39 18.32 11.03
N GLU A 218 14.11 18.39 9.91
CA GLU A 218 14.28 19.60 9.11
C GLU A 218 13.81 19.36 7.67
N GLY A 219 12.62 19.87 7.31
CA GLY A 219 12.26 20.09 5.91
C GLY A 219 11.12 19.31 5.27
N ILE A 220 10.28 18.59 6.00
CA ILE A 220 9.08 17.99 5.40
C ILE A 220 7.99 19.07 5.27
N PRO A 221 7.47 19.37 4.06
CA PRO A 221 6.28 20.20 3.92
C PRO A 221 5.12 19.52 4.66
N GLN A 222 4.58 20.20 5.66
CA GLN A 222 3.35 19.71 6.29
C GLN A 222 2.23 19.83 5.27
N ILE A 223 1.56 18.70 4.97
CA ILE A 223 0.26 18.77 4.29
C ILE A 223 -0.69 19.43 5.31
N ASN A 224 -0.99 20.70 5.13
CA ASN A 224 -2.05 21.34 5.88
C ASN A 224 -3.37 20.74 5.43
N ILE A 225 -3.82 19.73 6.15
CA ILE A 225 -5.18 19.23 6.03
C ILE A 225 -6.05 20.33 6.61
N THR A 226 -6.65 21.15 5.74
CA THR A 226 -7.60 22.19 6.15
C THR A 226 -8.68 21.57 7.05
N LYS A 227 -8.86 22.20 8.20
CA LYS A 227 -9.90 21.86 9.18
C LYS A 227 -11.29 22.10 8.61
#